data_a48eae1dde188e3f4a94416185ac9260
#
_entry.id   a48eae1dde188e3f4a94416185ac9260
#
_cell.length_a   1.000
_cell.length_b   1.000
_cell.length_c   1.000
_cell.angle_alpha   90.00
_cell.angle_beta   90.00
_cell.angle_gamma   90.00
#
_symmetry.space_group_name_H-M   'P 1'
#
loop_
_entity.id
_entity.type
_entity.pdbx_description
1 polymer ?
#
loop_
_entity_poly.entity_id
_entity_poly.type
_entity_poly.pdbx_seq_one_letter_code
_entity_poly.pdbx_strand_id
1 'polypeptide(L)'
;VRRAVLGALAAVVVAGCGLVPRLTHEEPLPVLRNDAGWRARSVLAPTTLGARLVDPVAEAVWVADGTVPVAGPRTDVTAQALRDLHALTRPNGAVAAGPDGPWAYAWPRDSAFVAVAYAETGHEADARRVLDFLARVQLPDGGFEARYRLDGSGPPDDRPRQTDGAGWVLWSLERVRAVSADRVLPPALRRLRDRAFAFSMAQTDGGRRLPEVSPDYWEVSERRVTLGTAAPLAAGLEAASRTFAAEGDGGRAGRAAHAASGLRALIRSEFGPDYERHGHTGGLDAAVAMLMPPFADLGDGAAERAWARYPVLALRGAGGLAPGVDWKSDGVSWTPETAMVAYTAAASGHPLVAEHWMTWLERHCTSWGSLPEKVLPDGSPAGPAPLAWTAALVVLTESELAARQAGVDASVGLG
;
A
#
# COMPACT_ATOMS: atom_id res chain seq x y z
N VAL A 1 -23.36 7.14 -19.19
CA VAL A 1 -21.99 6.65 -19.41
C VAL A 1 -21.44 6.05 -18.10
N ARG A 2 -21.48 6.79 -16.96
CA ARG A 2 -21.01 6.29 -15.65
C ARG A 2 -21.72 4.99 -15.20
N ARG A 3 -23.03 4.87 -15.38
CA ARG A 3 -23.82 3.67 -15.02
C ARG A 3 -23.48 2.44 -15.86
N ALA A 4 -23.10 2.62 -17.12
CA ALA A 4 -22.77 1.48 -18.01
C ALA A 4 -21.40 0.85 -17.69
N VAL A 5 -20.40 1.65 -17.28
CA VAL A 5 -19.07 1.15 -16.90
C VAL A 5 -19.13 0.40 -15.57
N LEU A 6 -19.90 0.91 -14.59
CA LEU A 6 -20.12 0.22 -13.32
C LEU A 6 -20.91 -1.08 -13.50
N GLY A 7 -21.88 -1.10 -14.41
CA GLY A 7 -22.62 -2.32 -14.74
C GLY A 7 -21.75 -3.42 -15.36
N ALA A 8 -20.76 -3.04 -16.18
CA ALA A 8 -19.82 -3.99 -16.77
C ALA A 8 -18.86 -4.57 -15.71
N LEU A 9 -18.39 -3.74 -14.77
CA LEU A 9 -17.53 -4.20 -13.67
C LEU A 9 -18.29 -5.15 -12.73
N ALA A 10 -19.53 -4.79 -12.35
CA ALA A 10 -20.37 -5.63 -11.51
C ALA A 10 -20.71 -6.97 -12.19
N ALA A 11 -20.95 -6.98 -13.49
CA ALA A 11 -21.23 -8.19 -14.25
C ALA A 11 -20.02 -9.13 -14.37
N VAL A 12 -18.79 -8.58 -14.54
CA VAL A 12 -17.55 -9.37 -14.55
C VAL A 12 -17.22 -9.95 -13.17
N VAL A 13 -17.46 -9.15 -12.12
CA VAL A 13 -17.27 -9.58 -10.72
C VAL A 13 -18.24 -10.72 -10.33
N VAL A 14 -19.49 -10.68 -10.80
CA VAL A 14 -20.49 -11.73 -10.51
C VAL A 14 -20.26 -12.98 -11.36
N ALA A 15 -19.79 -12.86 -12.60
CA ALA A 15 -19.54 -14.02 -13.47
C ALA A 15 -18.28 -14.83 -13.08
N GLY A 16 -17.34 -14.22 -12.33
CA GLY A 16 -16.14 -14.90 -11.80
C GLY A 16 -16.40 -15.74 -10.53
N CYS A 17 -17.59 -15.68 -9.93
CA CYS A 17 -17.99 -16.47 -8.75
C CYS A 17 -18.48 -17.90 -9.11
N GLY A 18 -17.83 -18.57 -10.06
CA GLY A 18 -18.04 -20.01 -10.32
C GLY A 18 -17.39 -20.84 -9.22
N LEU A 19 -18.21 -21.46 -8.37
CA LEU A 19 -17.98 -22.59 -7.47
C LEU A 19 -16.51 -23.04 -7.30
N VAL A 20 -15.84 -22.48 -6.29
CA VAL A 20 -14.62 -23.07 -5.75
C VAL A 20 -15.06 -24.09 -4.68
N PRO A 21 -14.66 -25.38 -4.78
CA PRO A 21 -14.96 -26.36 -3.74
C PRO A 21 -14.34 -25.93 -2.40
N ARG A 22 -15.12 -26.01 -1.32
CA ARG A 22 -14.57 -25.94 0.02
C ARG A 22 -13.58 -27.09 0.20
N LEU A 23 -12.29 -26.76 0.29
CA LEU A 23 -11.28 -27.73 0.73
C LEU A 23 -11.45 -27.95 2.23
N THR A 24 -12.14 -29.03 2.58
CA THR A 24 -12.23 -29.57 3.95
C THR A 24 -11.20 -30.68 4.08
N HIS A 25 -9.92 -30.40 4.13
CA HIS A 25 -8.91 -31.34 4.57
C HIS A 25 -7.80 -30.58 5.32
N GLU A 26 -7.49 -31.07 6.51
CA GLU A 26 -6.26 -30.74 7.24
C GLU A 26 -5.07 -31.30 6.45
N GLU A 27 -4.62 -30.57 5.46
CA GLU A 27 -3.36 -30.86 4.79
C GLU A 27 -2.21 -30.25 5.61
N PRO A 28 -1.04 -30.93 5.64
CA PRO A 28 0.15 -30.35 6.28
C PRO A 28 0.45 -28.99 5.65
N LEU A 29 0.84 -28.01 6.48
CA LEU A 29 1.12 -26.64 6.09
C LEU A 29 1.88 -26.57 4.77
N PRO A 30 1.32 -25.96 3.70
CA PRO A 30 1.98 -25.90 2.42
C PRO A 30 3.31 -25.16 2.57
N VAL A 31 4.36 -25.76 2.06
CA VAL A 31 5.67 -25.11 1.99
C VAL A 31 5.59 -24.01 0.94
N LEU A 32 5.50 -22.77 1.39
CA LEU A 32 5.47 -21.62 0.50
C LEU A 32 6.86 -21.43 -0.11
N ARG A 33 6.94 -21.36 -1.43
CA ARG A 33 8.17 -21.09 -2.17
C ARG A 33 7.97 -19.86 -3.03
N ASN A 34 8.94 -18.97 -3.04
CA ASN A 34 9.04 -17.93 -4.06
C ASN A 34 9.83 -18.43 -5.27
N ASP A 35 9.94 -17.61 -6.30
CA ASP A 35 10.71 -17.91 -7.53
C ASP A 35 12.19 -18.20 -7.28
N ALA A 36 12.72 -17.78 -6.10
CA ALA A 36 14.07 -18.06 -5.63
C ALA A 36 14.16 -19.29 -4.70
N GLY A 37 13.07 -20.05 -4.52
CA GLY A 37 13.05 -21.23 -3.67
C GLY A 37 12.94 -20.94 -2.17
N TRP A 38 12.64 -19.68 -1.78
CA TRP A 38 12.45 -19.29 -0.39
C TRP A 38 11.19 -19.96 0.21
N ARG A 39 11.23 -20.26 1.52
CA ARG A 39 10.13 -20.90 2.26
C ARG A 39 9.63 -20.00 3.36
N ALA A 40 8.36 -19.62 3.30
CA ALA A 40 7.71 -18.88 4.38
C ALA A 40 7.52 -19.74 5.63
N ARG A 41 7.56 -19.10 6.80
CA ARG A 41 7.26 -19.72 8.09
C ARG A 41 6.10 -18.99 8.74
N SER A 42 5.30 -19.72 9.51
CA SER A 42 4.23 -19.13 10.29
C SER A 42 4.76 -18.14 11.33
N VAL A 43 4.12 -16.98 11.43
CA VAL A 43 4.43 -15.99 12.50
C VAL A 43 3.75 -16.34 13.81
N LEU A 44 2.78 -17.26 13.80
CA LEU A 44 2.02 -17.68 15.00
C LEU A 44 2.58 -18.90 15.70
N ALA A 45 3.40 -19.69 15.03
CA ALA A 45 4.24 -20.66 15.75
C ALA A 45 5.29 -19.86 16.56
N PRO A 46 5.85 -20.35 17.68
CA PRO A 46 6.95 -19.67 18.33
C PRO A 46 8.08 -19.50 17.31
N THR A 47 8.01 -18.41 16.60
CA THR A 47 8.84 -18.07 15.45
C THR A 47 9.72 -16.90 15.83
N THR A 48 10.96 -17.00 15.47
CA THR A 48 11.88 -15.87 15.51
C THR A 48 11.79 -15.13 14.18
N LEU A 49 11.21 -13.95 14.18
CA LEU A 49 11.43 -12.96 13.12
C LEU A 49 12.83 -12.38 13.32
N GLY A 50 13.84 -13.02 12.71
CA GLY A 50 15.23 -12.60 12.86
C GLY A 50 15.60 -12.32 14.33
N ALA A 51 15.47 -13.28 15.23
CA ALA A 51 15.72 -13.23 16.67
C ALA A 51 14.61 -12.57 17.56
N ARG A 52 13.46 -12.15 17.04
CA ARG A 52 12.32 -11.76 17.89
C ARG A 52 11.39 -12.96 18.10
N LEU A 53 11.15 -13.32 19.37
CA LEU A 53 10.09 -14.27 19.74
C LEU A 53 8.74 -13.53 19.71
N VAL A 54 7.77 -14.09 19.02
CA VAL A 54 6.39 -13.61 19.03
C VAL A 54 5.65 -14.32 20.17
N ASP A 55 5.20 -13.54 21.17
CA ASP A 55 4.34 -14.03 22.25
C ASP A 55 2.89 -13.81 21.85
N PRO A 56 2.08 -14.87 21.61
CA PRO A 56 0.69 -14.72 21.20
C PRO A 56 -0.17 -13.95 22.19
N VAL A 57 0.12 -14.01 23.49
CA VAL A 57 -0.62 -13.28 24.53
C VAL A 57 -0.28 -11.79 24.46
N ALA A 58 1.00 -11.46 24.34
CA ALA A 58 1.42 -10.07 24.20
C ALA A 58 0.86 -9.43 22.90
N GLU A 59 0.83 -10.20 21.80
CA GLU A 59 0.22 -9.71 20.55
C GLU A 59 -1.29 -9.51 20.69
N ALA A 60 -2.00 -10.39 21.40
CA ALA A 60 -3.43 -10.21 21.63
C ALA A 60 -3.73 -8.98 22.51
N VAL A 61 -2.91 -8.75 23.52
CA VAL A 61 -3.02 -7.52 24.37
C VAL A 61 -2.74 -6.28 23.53
N TRP A 62 -1.67 -6.29 22.72
CA TRP A 62 -1.33 -5.16 21.85
C TRP A 62 -2.47 -4.84 20.87
N VAL A 63 -3.07 -5.84 20.22
CA VAL A 63 -4.23 -5.62 19.32
C VAL A 63 -5.40 -5.02 20.08
N ALA A 64 -5.65 -5.44 21.33
CA ALA A 64 -6.75 -4.95 22.16
C ALA A 64 -6.54 -3.52 22.68
N ASP A 65 -5.30 -3.03 22.73
CA ASP A 65 -4.99 -1.64 23.08
C ASP A 65 -5.40 -0.63 21.98
N GLY A 66 -5.68 -1.13 20.78
CA GLY A 66 -6.16 -0.34 19.65
C GLY A 66 -7.58 -0.70 19.23
N THR A 67 -7.86 -0.50 17.96
CA THR A 67 -9.15 -0.84 17.34
C THR A 67 -8.91 -1.70 16.11
N VAL A 68 -9.57 -2.86 16.05
CA VAL A 68 -9.65 -3.64 14.80
C VAL A 68 -10.81 -3.07 13.98
N PRO A 69 -10.56 -2.45 12.83
CA PRO A 69 -11.64 -1.93 12.00
C PRO A 69 -12.47 -3.10 11.44
N VAL A 70 -13.79 -2.98 11.50
CA VAL A 70 -14.72 -4.02 11.11
C VAL A 70 -15.85 -3.39 10.30
N ALA A 71 -15.89 -3.72 9.02
CA ALA A 71 -17.02 -3.37 8.14
C ALA A 71 -17.90 -4.59 7.79
N GLY A 72 -17.54 -5.79 8.28
CA GLY A 72 -18.21 -7.04 7.92
C GLY A 72 -17.66 -8.26 8.68
N PRO A 73 -17.74 -9.46 8.09
CA PRO A 73 -17.36 -10.71 8.76
C PRO A 73 -15.83 -10.94 8.85
N ARG A 74 -15.00 -10.05 8.32
CA ARG A 74 -13.54 -10.23 8.17
C ARG A 74 -12.70 -9.78 9.38
N THR A 75 -13.29 -9.78 10.58
CA THR A 75 -12.58 -9.39 11.82
C THR A 75 -11.30 -10.21 12.03
N ASP A 76 -11.34 -11.50 11.74
CA ASP A 76 -10.22 -12.40 12.00
C ASP A 76 -9.02 -12.11 11.09
N VAL A 77 -9.24 -11.90 9.79
CA VAL A 77 -8.13 -11.58 8.87
C VAL A 77 -7.56 -10.19 9.14
N THR A 78 -8.37 -9.23 9.53
CA THR A 78 -7.92 -7.87 9.86
C THR A 78 -7.13 -7.87 11.17
N ALA A 79 -7.61 -8.56 12.20
CA ALA A 79 -6.88 -8.73 13.45
C ALA A 79 -5.56 -9.50 13.22
N GLN A 80 -5.56 -10.52 12.35
CA GLN A 80 -4.34 -11.25 11.99
C GLN A 80 -3.36 -10.33 11.24
N ALA A 81 -3.84 -9.52 10.29
CA ALA A 81 -3.00 -8.56 9.58
C ALA A 81 -2.33 -7.56 10.56
N LEU A 82 -3.06 -7.05 11.56
CA LEU A 82 -2.46 -6.21 12.61
C LEU A 82 -1.38 -6.93 13.42
N ARG A 83 -1.63 -8.16 13.88
CA ARG A 83 -0.61 -8.98 14.57
C ARG A 83 0.63 -9.19 13.69
N ASP A 84 0.42 -9.49 12.42
CA ASP A 84 1.49 -9.70 11.45
C ASP A 84 2.34 -8.44 11.27
N LEU A 85 1.71 -7.27 11.16
CA LEU A 85 2.42 -5.98 11.08
C LEU A 85 3.24 -5.72 12.36
N HIS A 86 2.66 -5.98 13.54
CA HIS A 86 3.37 -5.80 14.80
C HIS A 86 4.56 -6.76 14.92
N ALA A 87 4.39 -8.01 14.51
CA ALA A 87 5.47 -9.00 14.48
C ALA A 87 6.60 -8.63 13.49
N LEU A 88 6.28 -8.02 12.35
CA LEU A 88 7.26 -7.54 11.37
C LEU A 88 7.95 -6.23 11.79
N THR A 89 7.41 -5.51 12.77
CA THR A 89 7.95 -4.23 13.25
C THR A 89 8.95 -4.43 14.38
N ARG A 90 10.16 -3.91 14.21
CA ARG A 90 11.22 -3.97 15.23
C ARG A 90 11.03 -2.90 16.30
N PRO A 91 11.61 -3.07 17.51
CA PRO A 91 11.55 -2.06 18.56
C PRO A 91 12.09 -0.69 18.15
N ASN A 92 13.00 -0.63 17.18
CA ASN A 92 13.53 0.62 16.62
C ASN A 92 12.62 1.23 15.53
N GLY A 93 11.47 0.62 15.22
CA GLY A 93 10.52 1.08 14.21
C GLY A 93 10.79 0.59 12.79
N ALA A 94 11.83 -0.18 12.54
CA ALA A 94 12.05 -0.80 11.23
C ALA A 94 10.97 -1.85 10.95
N VAL A 95 10.30 -1.73 9.82
CA VAL A 95 9.31 -2.71 9.35
C VAL A 95 9.95 -3.62 8.33
N ALA A 96 10.03 -4.92 8.60
CA ALA A 96 10.40 -5.90 7.59
C ALA A 96 9.24 -6.08 6.59
N ALA A 97 9.52 -6.06 5.28
CA ALA A 97 8.50 -6.34 4.27
C ALA A 97 7.96 -7.77 4.38
N GLY A 98 8.79 -8.70 4.83
CA GLY A 98 8.42 -10.09 5.11
C GLY A 98 9.31 -10.71 6.17
N PRO A 99 9.00 -11.94 6.62
CA PRO A 99 9.59 -12.53 7.83
C PRO A 99 11.08 -12.85 7.71
N ASP A 100 11.58 -13.19 6.54
CA ASP A 100 12.99 -13.54 6.34
C ASP A 100 13.44 -13.41 4.87
N GLY A 101 14.69 -13.85 4.59
CA GLY A 101 15.27 -13.82 3.24
C GLY A 101 15.35 -12.43 2.62
N PRO A 102 15.11 -12.29 1.30
CA PRO A 102 15.18 -11.02 0.60
C PRO A 102 14.13 -9.98 1.03
N TRP A 103 13.13 -10.35 1.81
CA TRP A 103 12.10 -9.48 2.34
C TRP A 103 12.35 -9.02 3.78
N ALA A 104 13.36 -9.55 4.47
CA ALA A 104 13.73 -9.12 5.82
C ALA A 104 14.49 -7.79 5.84
N TYR A 105 13.99 -6.82 5.08
CA TYR A 105 14.50 -5.45 4.98
C TYR A 105 13.34 -4.45 5.05
N ALA A 106 13.64 -3.19 5.34
CA ALA A 106 12.66 -2.12 5.42
C ALA A 106 12.64 -1.31 4.12
N TRP A 107 11.51 -1.32 3.42
CA TRP A 107 11.23 -0.40 2.31
C TRP A 107 10.51 0.84 2.82
N PRO A 108 10.89 2.05 2.37
CA PRO A 108 10.19 3.28 2.75
C PRO A 108 8.70 3.27 2.37
N ARG A 109 8.35 2.72 1.21
CA ARG A 109 6.96 2.53 0.77
C ARG A 109 6.17 1.68 1.76
N ASP A 110 6.61 0.44 2.02
CA ASP A 110 5.93 -0.49 2.92
C ASP A 110 5.79 0.10 4.32
N SER A 111 6.87 0.70 4.84
CA SER A 111 6.89 1.35 6.15
C SER A 111 5.88 2.50 6.23
N ALA A 112 5.70 3.28 5.14
CA ALA A 112 4.73 4.37 5.10
C ALA A 112 3.29 3.86 5.24
N PHE A 113 2.91 2.79 4.53
CA PHE A 113 1.58 2.17 4.66
C PHE A 113 1.36 1.58 6.05
N VAL A 114 2.35 0.91 6.62
CA VAL A 114 2.27 0.35 7.97
C VAL A 114 2.10 1.44 9.02
N ALA A 115 2.81 2.57 8.90
CA ALA A 115 2.63 3.70 9.81
C ALA A 115 1.20 4.24 9.78
N VAL A 116 0.58 4.32 8.60
CA VAL A 116 -0.82 4.77 8.46
C VAL A 116 -1.77 3.75 9.06
N ALA A 117 -1.58 2.44 8.78
CA ALA A 117 -2.40 1.38 9.36
C ALA A 117 -2.38 1.41 10.90
N TYR A 118 -1.21 1.60 11.51
CA TYR A 118 -1.09 1.76 12.96
C TYR A 118 -1.82 2.99 13.48
N ALA A 119 -1.67 4.14 12.82
CA ALA A 119 -2.31 5.36 13.27
C ALA A 119 -3.85 5.26 13.19
N GLU A 120 -4.39 4.70 12.11
CA GLU A 120 -5.84 4.54 11.92
C GLU A 120 -6.47 3.50 12.86
N THR A 121 -5.65 2.61 13.43
CA THR A 121 -6.08 1.62 14.42
C THR A 121 -5.77 2.01 15.87
N GLY A 122 -5.35 3.25 16.12
CA GLY A 122 -5.07 3.76 17.46
C GLY A 122 -3.69 3.44 18.02
N HIS A 123 -2.83 2.75 17.28
CA HIS A 123 -1.46 2.43 17.67
C HIS A 123 -0.49 3.59 17.32
N GLU A 124 -0.80 4.80 17.78
CA GLU A 124 -0.05 6.04 17.42
C GLU A 124 1.44 5.95 17.79
N ALA A 125 1.77 5.31 18.91
CA ALA A 125 3.16 5.15 19.35
C ALA A 125 3.97 4.29 18.37
N ASP A 126 3.36 3.26 17.80
CA ASP A 126 3.96 2.38 16.79
C ASP A 126 4.10 3.09 15.46
N ALA A 127 3.05 3.79 15.01
CA ALA A 127 3.08 4.64 13.82
C ALA A 127 4.24 5.64 13.90
N ARG A 128 4.39 6.30 15.04
CA ARG A 128 5.47 7.24 15.29
C ARG A 128 6.85 6.57 15.25
N ARG A 129 7.03 5.39 15.87
CA ARG A 129 8.31 4.66 15.84
C ARG A 129 8.73 4.30 14.42
N VAL A 130 7.77 3.89 13.56
CA VAL A 130 8.03 3.62 12.14
C VAL A 130 8.50 4.88 11.42
N LEU A 131 7.82 6.00 11.59
CA LEU A 131 8.21 7.27 10.97
C LEU A 131 9.56 7.79 11.52
N ASP A 132 9.84 7.57 12.80
CA ASP A 132 11.15 7.91 13.41
C ASP A 132 12.28 7.03 12.83
N PHE A 133 12.01 5.78 12.47
CA PHE A 133 12.97 4.96 11.73
C PHE A 133 13.25 5.57 10.35
N LEU A 134 12.23 5.93 9.60
CA LEU A 134 12.38 6.58 8.29
C LEU A 134 13.15 7.91 8.40
N ALA A 135 12.91 8.69 9.46
CA ALA A 135 13.66 9.92 9.72
C ALA A 135 15.16 9.68 9.95
N ARG A 136 15.54 8.55 10.58
CA ARG A 136 16.95 8.19 10.81
C ARG A 136 17.68 7.74 9.55
N VAL A 137 16.98 7.01 8.66
CA VAL A 137 17.59 6.44 7.44
C VAL A 137 17.46 7.35 6.23
N GLN A 138 16.74 8.47 6.36
CA GLN A 138 16.58 9.45 5.28
C GLN A 138 17.94 10.04 4.86
N LEU A 139 18.20 10.05 3.56
CA LEU A 139 19.45 10.51 2.98
C LEU A 139 19.60 12.03 3.08
N PRO A 140 20.85 12.57 2.99
CA PRO A 140 21.11 14.00 3.08
C PRO A 140 20.32 14.86 2.08
N ASP A 141 20.02 14.34 0.88
CA ASP A 141 19.22 15.02 -0.14
C ASP A 141 17.70 14.96 0.13
N GLY A 142 17.26 14.20 1.15
CA GLY A 142 15.86 14.04 1.52
C GLY A 142 15.17 12.84 0.86
N GLY A 143 15.84 12.14 -0.05
CA GLY A 143 15.39 10.89 -0.64
C GLY A 143 15.69 9.68 0.24
N PHE A 144 15.52 8.50 -0.34
CA PHE A 144 15.74 7.21 0.33
C PHE A 144 16.46 6.24 -0.59
N GLU A 145 17.17 5.27 0.01
CA GLU A 145 17.54 4.04 -0.70
C GLU A 145 16.30 3.18 -0.97
N ALA A 146 16.39 2.22 -1.87
CA ALA A 146 15.28 1.33 -2.17
C ALA A 146 14.82 0.57 -0.93
N ARG A 147 15.77 0.10 -0.11
CA ARG A 147 15.52 -0.61 1.16
C ARG A 147 16.70 -0.49 2.12
N TYR A 148 16.44 -0.80 3.37
CA TYR A 148 17.40 -0.70 4.47
C TYR A 148 17.48 -1.98 5.28
N ARG A 149 18.65 -2.24 5.89
CA ARG A 149 18.78 -3.21 6.97
C ARG A 149 17.92 -2.80 8.16
N LEU A 150 17.37 -3.78 8.89
CA LEU A 150 16.44 -3.52 9.99
C LEU A 150 17.09 -2.81 11.19
N ASP A 151 18.42 -2.85 11.31
CA ASP A 151 19.18 -2.08 12.31
C ASP A 151 19.37 -0.59 11.92
N GLY A 152 19.06 -0.23 10.66
CA GLY A 152 19.25 1.11 10.12
C GLY A 152 20.67 1.42 9.67
N SER A 153 21.57 0.43 9.57
CA SER A 153 22.97 0.61 9.19
C SER A 153 23.20 0.94 7.71
N GLY A 154 22.12 1.05 6.91
CA GLY A 154 22.16 1.41 5.49
C GLY A 154 21.54 0.35 4.58
N PRO A 155 21.68 0.52 3.24
CA PRO A 155 21.15 -0.44 2.28
C PRO A 155 21.88 -1.80 2.38
N PRO A 156 21.18 -2.92 2.13
CA PRO A 156 21.81 -4.26 2.16
C PRO A 156 22.64 -4.56 0.90
N ASP A 157 22.38 -3.85 -0.18
CA ASP A 157 22.95 -4.04 -1.52
C ASP A 157 23.04 -2.68 -2.27
N ASP A 158 23.57 -2.71 -3.47
CA ASP A 158 23.82 -1.57 -4.35
C ASP A 158 22.74 -1.34 -5.40
N ARG A 159 21.52 -1.86 -5.17
CA ARG A 159 20.39 -1.61 -6.07
C ARG A 159 20.09 -0.12 -6.22
N PRO A 160 19.62 0.30 -7.41
CA PRO A 160 19.24 1.69 -7.62
C PRO A 160 18.16 2.16 -6.64
N ARG A 161 18.23 3.44 -6.25
CA ARG A 161 17.21 4.08 -5.41
C ARG A 161 15.85 4.06 -6.05
N GLN A 162 14.81 4.01 -5.23
CA GLN A 162 13.42 4.19 -5.64
C GLN A 162 12.94 5.59 -5.23
N THR A 163 12.52 6.37 -6.22
CA THR A 163 12.15 7.77 -6.01
C THR A 163 10.77 7.92 -5.34
N ASP A 164 9.90 6.90 -5.47
CA ASP A 164 8.54 6.88 -4.90
C ASP A 164 8.50 7.00 -3.36
N GLY A 165 9.55 6.54 -2.67
CA GLY A 165 9.61 6.51 -1.21
C GLY A 165 9.40 7.88 -0.55
N ALA A 166 9.91 8.97 -1.15
CA ALA A 166 9.70 10.32 -0.61
C ALA A 166 8.22 10.75 -0.70
N GLY A 167 7.53 10.38 -1.78
CA GLY A 167 6.10 10.63 -1.96
C GLY A 167 5.26 9.88 -0.93
N TRP A 168 5.53 8.60 -0.73
CA TRP A 168 4.83 7.77 0.26
C TRP A 168 5.06 8.26 1.70
N VAL A 169 6.26 8.71 2.02
CA VAL A 169 6.56 9.29 3.34
C VAL A 169 5.78 10.58 3.57
N LEU A 170 5.69 11.47 2.58
CA LEU A 170 4.87 12.68 2.70
C LEU A 170 3.39 12.36 2.89
N TRP A 171 2.87 11.39 2.14
CA TRP A 171 1.49 10.91 2.28
C TRP A 171 1.23 10.34 3.67
N SER A 172 2.11 9.47 4.16
CA SER A 172 1.94 8.85 5.47
C SER A 172 2.01 9.86 6.62
N LEU A 173 2.89 10.85 6.55
CA LEU A 173 2.99 11.91 7.55
C LEU A 173 1.69 12.73 7.65
N GLU A 174 1.05 13.01 6.53
CA GLU A 174 -0.24 13.70 6.50
C GLU A 174 -1.35 12.84 7.10
N ARG A 175 -1.46 11.58 6.70
CA ARG A 175 -2.48 10.65 7.22
C ARG A 175 -2.32 10.43 8.72
N VAL A 176 -1.11 10.13 9.19
CA VAL A 176 -0.81 9.95 10.62
C VAL A 176 -1.15 11.23 11.41
N ARG A 177 -0.73 12.41 10.94
CA ARG A 177 -1.08 13.68 11.57
C ARG A 177 -2.60 13.90 11.65
N ALA A 178 -3.33 13.56 10.59
CA ALA A 178 -4.77 13.81 10.49
C ALA A 178 -5.59 13.03 11.52
N VAL A 179 -5.13 11.84 11.92
CA VAL A 179 -5.82 10.98 12.90
C VAL A 179 -5.23 11.07 14.30
N SER A 180 -4.01 11.61 14.48
CA SER A 180 -3.39 11.80 15.80
C SER A 180 -4.19 12.78 16.67
N ALA A 181 -4.22 12.55 17.99
CA ALA A 181 -5.02 13.32 18.93
C ALA A 181 -4.70 14.81 18.93
N ASP A 182 -3.42 15.18 18.86
CA ASP A 182 -2.96 16.57 18.84
C ASP A 182 -2.91 17.18 17.43
N ARG A 183 -2.98 16.35 16.38
CA ARG A 183 -2.88 16.74 14.96
C ARG A 183 -1.61 17.53 14.61
N VAL A 184 -0.53 17.32 15.36
CA VAL A 184 0.75 18.03 15.23
C VAL A 184 1.88 17.06 14.98
N LEU A 185 2.71 17.32 13.97
CA LEU A 185 3.94 16.56 13.76
C LEU A 185 5.03 16.99 14.77
N PRO A 186 5.68 16.05 15.48
CA PRO A 186 6.83 16.33 16.31
C PRO A 186 8.01 16.93 15.49
N PRO A 187 8.96 17.62 16.12
CA PRO A 187 10.07 18.25 15.41
C PRO A 187 10.89 17.32 14.49
N ALA A 188 11.09 16.05 14.90
CA ALA A 188 11.79 15.07 14.08
C ALA A 188 11.01 14.75 12.79
N LEU A 189 9.70 14.55 12.89
CA LEU A 189 8.84 14.24 11.76
C LEU A 189 8.59 15.46 10.87
N ARG A 190 8.61 16.67 11.42
CA ARG A 190 8.64 17.89 10.60
C ARG A 190 9.91 17.97 9.74
N ARG A 191 11.09 17.63 10.31
CA ARG A 191 12.33 17.57 9.52
C ARG A 191 12.30 16.49 8.44
N LEU A 192 11.75 15.32 8.75
CA LEU A 192 11.53 14.24 7.77
C LEU A 192 10.67 14.75 6.60
N ARG A 193 9.53 15.37 6.88
CA ARG A 193 8.64 15.99 5.89
C ARG A 193 9.36 17.05 5.06
N ASP A 194 10.02 18.00 5.72
CA ASP A 194 10.63 19.14 5.05
C ASP A 194 11.72 18.70 4.06
N ARG A 195 12.49 17.66 4.40
CA ARG A 195 13.49 17.08 3.52
C ARG A 195 12.89 16.26 2.39
N ALA A 196 11.88 15.41 2.68
CA ALA A 196 11.17 14.67 1.64
C ALA A 196 10.44 15.61 0.66
N PHE A 197 9.88 16.70 1.16
CA PHE A 197 9.31 17.76 0.34
C PHE A 197 10.35 18.44 -0.56
N ALA A 198 11.50 18.82 -0.01
CA ALA A 198 12.59 19.43 -0.80
C ALA A 198 13.08 18.49 -1.89
N PHE A 199 13.25 17.20 -1.58
CA PHE A 199 13.60 16.15 -2.55
C PHE A 199 12.55 16.04 -3.67
N SER A 200 11.26 15.94 -3.32
CA SER A 200 10.16 15.81 -4.30
C SER A 200 10.07 17.04 -5.21
N MET A 201 10.28 18.25 -4.63
CA MET A 201 10.36 19.49 -5.40
C MET A 201 11.54 19.49 -6.38
N ALA A 202 12.72 19.02 -5.97
CA ALA A 202 13.89 18.93 -6.83
C ALA A 202 13.71 17.88 -7.94
N GLN A 203 13.18 16.71 -7.62
CA GLN A 203 12.89 15.63 -8.58
C GLN A 203 11.95 16.08 -9.70
N THR A 204 10.98 16.93 -9.37
CA THR A 204 9.92 17.35 -10.29
C THR A 204 10.11 18.79 -10.82
N ASP A 205 11.20 19.44 -10.48
CA ASP A 205 11.41 20.88 -10.74
C ASP A 205 10.17 21.72 -10.34
N GLY A 206 9.67 21.48 -9.12
CA GLY A 206 8.46 22.14 -8.64
C GLY A 206 7.21 21.82 -9.44
N GLY A 207 7.11 20.63 -9.99
CA GLY A 207 5.99 20.14 -10.80
C GLY A 207 6.06 20.50 -12.28
N ARG A 208 7.21 20.98 -12.78
CA ARG A 208 7.38 21.37 -14.20
C ARG A 208 7.96 20.25 -15.07
N ARG A 209 8.47 19.17 -14.47
CA ARG A 209 8.92 17.97 -15.20
C ARG A 209 8.51 16.70 -14.46
N LEU A 210 8.45 15.58 -15.18
CA LEU A 210 8.39 14.26 -14.56
C LEU A 210 9.68 13.97 -13.76
N PRO A 211 9.64 13.10 -12.75
CA PRO A 211 10.84 12.72 -12.01
C PRO A 211 11.87 12.03 -12.90
N GLU A 212 13.09 11.89 -12.40
CA GLU A 212 14.11 11.07 -13.06
C GLU A 212 13.70 9.60 -13.08
N VAL A 213 14.21 8.85 -14.06
CA VAL A 213 13.97 7.42 -14.19
C VAL A 213 14.53 6.69 -12.97
N SER A 214 13.69 5.90 -12.32
CA SER A 214 14.07 5.02 -11.23
C SER A 214 13.25 3.73 -11.28
N PRO A 215 13.72 2.63 -10.69
CA PRO A 215 12.86 1.51 -10.35
C PRO A 215 11.68 1.97 -9.48
N ASP A 216 10.59 1.25 -9.54
CA ASP A 216 9.41 1.41 -8.70
C ASP A 216 9.08 0.10 -7.94
N TYR A 217 7.84 -0.10 -7.52
CA TYR A 217 7.38 -1.29 -6.79
C TYR A 217 7.53 -2.61 -7.57
N TRP A 218 7.78 -2.58 -8.89
CA TRP A 218 8.12 -3.78 -9.66
C TRP A 218 9.55 -4.29 -9.39
N GLU A 219 10.42 -3.48 -8.77
CA GLU A 219 11.81 -3.82 -8.43
C GLU A 219 12.66 -4.22 -9.65
N VAL A 220 12.33 -3.71 -10.83
CA VAL A 220 13.07 -3.96 -12.09
C VAL A 220 13.77 -2.70 -12.57
N SER A 221 14.81 -2.87 -13.37
CA SER A 221 15.50 -1.73 -14.02
C SER A 221 14.58 -1.07 -15.04
N GLU A 222 14.46 0.25 -14.94
CA GLU A 222 13.65 1.05 -15.84
C GLU A 222 14.50 1.90 -16.79
N ARG A 223 13.95 2.22 -17.96
CA ARG A 223 14.57 3.12 -18.94
C ARG A 223 13.71 4.35 -19.23
N ARG A 224 12.51 4.38 -18.73
CA ARG A 224 11.53 5.48 -18.82
C ARG A 224 10.89 5.67 -17.48
N VAL A 225 10.36 6.87 -17.23
CA VAL A 225 9.57 7.14 -16.03
C VAL A 225 8.33 6.26 -16.05
N THR A 226 8.03 5.66 -14.91
CA THR A 226 6.81 4.87 -14.72
C THR A 226 5.75 5.70 -14.00
N LEU A 227 4.48 5.33 -14.21
CA LEU A 227 3.39 5.88 -13.42
C LEU A 227 3.58 5.59 -11.93
N GLY A 228 4.15 4.40 -11.60
CA GLY A 228 4.48 3.98 -10.24
C GLY A 228 5.54 4.83 -9.53
N THR A 229 6.32 5.63 -10.28
CA THR A 229 7.24 6.63 -9.72
C THR A 229 6.59 8.02 -9.65
N ALA A 230 5.86 8.43 -10.69
CA ALA A 230 5.31 9.78 -10.79
C ALA A 230 4.10 10.01 -9.87
N ALA A 231 3.18 9.04 -9.78
CA ALA A 231 1.96 9.17 -9.00
C ALA A 231 2.19 9.33 -7.50
N PRO A 232 3.08 8.54 -6.83
CA PRO A 232 3.40 8.74 -5.42
C PRO A 232 3.96 10.12 -5.09
N LEU A 233 4.80 10.69 -5.97
CA LEU A 233 5.31 12.04 -5.76
C LEU A 233 4.21 13.09 -5.85
N ALA A 234 3.25 12.94 -6.78
CA ALA A 234 2.11 13.84 -6.86
C ALA A 234 1.22 13.74 -5.60
N ALA A 235 0.93 12.53 -5.12
CA ALA A 235 0.20 12.28 -3.88
C ALA A 235 0.93 12.88 -2.67
N GLY A 236 2.25 12.69 -2.58
CA GLY A 236 3.07 13.21 -1.50
C GLY A 236 3.13 14.75 -1.48
N LEU A 237 3.25 15.40 -2.63
CA LEU A 237 3.22 16.86 -2.74
C LEU A 237 1.85 17.43 -2.33
N GLU A 238 0.76 16.77 -2.70
CA GLU A 238 -0.59 17.13 -2.27
C GLU A 238 -0.74 17.00 -0.74
N ALA A 239 -0.26 15.90 -0.17
CA ALA A 239 -0.26 15.65 1.28
C ALA A 239 0.61 16.70 2.03
N ALA A 240 1.76 17.05 1.47
CA ALA A 240 2.61 18.11 2.02
C ALA A 240 1.90 19.45 2.04
N SER A 241 1.15 19.79 0.98
CA SER A 241 0.34 21.02 0.94
C SER A 241 -0.66 21.06 2.10
N ARG A 242 -1.41 19.99 2.32
CA ARG A 242 -2.37 19.90 3.44
C ARG A 242 -1.68 20.01 4.80
N THR A 243 -0.52 19.37 4.95
CA THR A 243 0.24 19.41 6.22
C THR A 243 0.76 20.81 6.52
N PHE A 244 1.34 21.51 5.53
CA PHE A 244 1.82 22.88 5.70
C PHE A 244 0.66 23.86 5.95
N ALA A 245 -0.47 23.72 5.28
CA ALA A 245 -1.66 24.51 5.51
C ALA A 245 -2.18 24.36 6.94
N ALA A 246 -2.23 23.13 7.45
CA ALA A 246 -2.65 22.84 8.83
C ALA A 246 -1.70 23.45 9.88
N GLU A 247 -0.43 23.64 9.55
CA GLU A 247 0.57 24.30 10.41
C GLU A 247 0.60 25.84 10.23
N GLY A 248 -0.25 26.41 9.37
CA GLY A 248 -0.30 27.84 9.09
C GLY A 248 0.79 28.35 8.14
N ASP A 249 1.59 27.45 7.52
CA ASP A 249 2.61 27.84 6.53
C ASP A 249 2.00 27.91 5.12
N GLY A 250 1.24 28.98 4.88
CA GLY A 250 0.60 29.21 3.59
C GLY A 250 1.57 29.31 2.41
N GLY A 251 2.80 29.77 2.65
CA GLY A 251 3.86 29.87 1.62
C GLY A 251 4.30 28.50 1.11
N ARG A 252 4.66 27.59 2.02
CA ARG A 252 5.02 26.21 1.63
C ARG A 252 3.82 25.43 1.13
N ALA A 253 2.65 25.60 1.74
CA ALA A 253 1.41 24.97 1.28
C ALA A 253 1.10 25.34 -0.18
N GLY A 254 1.19 26.62 -0.54
CA GLY A 254 0.97 27.07 -1.91
C GLY A 254 1.97 26.51 -2.91
N ARG A 255 3.25 26.45 -2.55
CA ARG A 255 4.28 25.83 -3.41
C ARG A 255 4.05 24.34 -3.62
N ALA A 256 3.70 23.62 -2.56
CA ALA A 256 3.40 22.19 -2.64
C ALA A 256 2.16 21.91 -3.50
N ALA A 257 1.08 22.70 -3.32
CA ALA A 257 -0.14 22.59 -4.13
C ALA A 257 0.13 22.87 -5.61
N HIS A 258 0.92 23.93 -5.92
CA HIS A 258 1.31 24.25 -7.29
C HIS A 258 2.10 23.09 -7.92
N ALA A 259 3.10 22.54 -7.21
CA ALA A 259 3.90 21.44 -7.71
C ALA A 259 3.07 20.15 -7.91
N ALA A 260 2.17 19.83 -6.97
CA ALA A 260 1.25 18.70 -7.12
C ALA A 260 0.34 18.88 -8.35
N SER A 261 -0.23 20.08 -8.54
CA SER A 261 -1.08 20.39 -9.71
C SER A 261 -0.32 20.30 -11.02
N GLY A 262 0.91 20.81 -11.07
CA GLY A 262 1.77 20.72 -12.26
C GLY A 262 2.13 19.28 -12.60
N LEU A 263 2.54 18.49 -11.59
CA LEU A 263 2.87 17.08 -11.80
C LEU A 263 1.65 16.26 -12.23
N ARG A 264 0.45 16.52 -11.66
CA ARG A 264 -0.79 15.91 -12.13
C ARG A 264 -1.13 16.27 -13.59
N ALA A 265 -0.87 17.51 -14.00
CA ALA A 265 -1.05 17.91 -15.40
C ALA A 265 -0.09 17.15 -16.33
N LEU A 266 1.18 16.98 -15.93
CA LEU A 266 2.15 16.16 -16.67
C LEU A 266 1.74 14.69 -16.71
N ILE A 267 1.27 14.11 -15.61
CA ILE A 267 0.75 12.74 -15.59
C ILE A 267 -0.42 12.60 -16.59
N ARG A 268 -1.34 13.56 -16.64
CA ARG A 268 -2.42 13.53 -17.62
C ARG A 268 -1.94 13.64 -19.06
N SER A 269 -0.95 14.48 -19.35
CA SER A 269 -0.44 14.66 -20.72
C SER A 269 0.41 13.51 -21.21
N GLU A 270 1.22 12.93 -20.34
CA GLU A 270 2.23 11.91 -20.71
C GLU A 270 1.70 10.47 -20.61
N PHE A 271 0.75 10.22 -19.70
CA PHE A 271 0.19 8.88 -19.46
C PHE A 271 -1.28 8.75 -19.89
N GLY A 272 -2.04 9.84 -19.93
CA GLY A 272 -3.44 9.81 -20.36
C GLY A 272 -3.59 9.69 -21.87
N PRO A 273 -4.73 9.20 -22.37
CA PRO A 273 -5.91 8.80 -21.61
C PRO A 273 -5.88 7.36 -21.10
N ASP A 274 -4.91 6.53 -21.50
CA ASP A 274 -4.87 5.10 -21.22
C ASP A 274 -4.16 4.77 -19.90
N TYR A 275 -3.28 5.65 -19.42
CA TYR A 275 -2.54 5.52 -18.18
C TYR A 275 -1.75 4.21 -18.08
N GLU A 276 -1.11 3.82 -19.19
CA GLU A 276 -0.19 2.68 -19.19
C GLU A 276 1.09 2.97 -18.41
N ARG A 277 1.82 1.93 -18.04
CA ARG A 277 3.00 1.99 -17.18
C ARG A 277 4.03 3.06 -17.60
N HIS A 278 4.30 3.20 -18.89
CA HIS A 278 5.29 4.12 -19.46
C HIS A 278 4.65 5.15 -20.41
N GLY A 279 3.51 5.71 -20.05
CA GLY A 279 2.75 6.62 -20.90
C GLY A 279 1.76 5.88 -21.79
N HIS A 280 2.14 5.62 -23.04
CA HIS A 280 1.28 4.94 -24.03
C HIS A 280 1.79 3.52 -24.36
N THR A 281 2.59 2.94 -23.48
CA THR A 281 3.17 1.61 -23.64
C THR A 281 3.43 0.93 -22.30
N GLY A 282 3.53 -0.40 -22.32
CA GLY A 282 3.82 -1.20 -21.13
C GLY A 282 2.56 -1.69 -20.40
N GLY A 283 1.40 -1.51 -21.03
CA GLY A 283 0.12 -1.95 -20.49
C GLY A 283 -0.29 -1.23 -19.21
N LEU A 284 -1.54 -1.42 -18.81
CA LEU A 284 -2.02 -0.96 -17.51
C LEU A 284 -1.33 -1.72 -16.38
N ASP A 285 -0.98 -1.01 -15.30
CA ASP A 285 -0.46 -1.63 -14.08
C ASP A 285 -1.17 -1.09 -12.82
N ALA A 286 -0.85 -1.66 -11.65
CA ALA A 286 -1.46 -1.29 -10.39
C ALA A 286 -1.25 0.20 -10.02
N ALA A 287 -0.28 0.88 -10.62
CA ALA A 287 -0.04 2.30 -10.37
C ALA A 287 -1.24 3.18 -10.79
N VAL A 288 -2.15 2.71 -11.64
CA VAL A 288 -3.41 3.45 -11.91
C VAL A 288 -4.24 3.64 -10.64
N ALA A 289 -4.14 2.73 -9.66
CA ALA A 289 -4.79 2.88 -8.37
C ALA A 289 -4.20 4.05 -7.56
N MET A 290 -2.93 4.41 -7.77
CA MET A 290 -2.28 5.54 -7.11
C MET A 290 -2.78 6.91 -7.60
N LEU A 291 -3.60 6.93 -8.67
CA LEU A 291 -4.30 8.11 -9.19
C LEU A 291 -5.70 8.28 -8.59
N MET A 292 -6.14 7.35 -7.75
CA MET A 292 -7.46 7.32 -7.12
C MET A 292 -7.37 7.74 -5.65
N PRO A 293 -8.48 8.17 -5.03
CA PRO A 293 -8.54 8.32 -3.57
C PRO A 293 -8.08 7.04 -2.85
N PRO A 294 -7.40 7.18 -1.70
CA PRO A 294 -7.11 8.42 -0.96
C PRO A 294 -5.79 9.09 -1.37
N PHE A 295 -5.10 8.63 -2.39
CA PHE A 295 -3.79 9.15 -2.80
C PHE A 295 -3.93 10.43 -3.62
N ALA A 296 -4.78 10.40 -4.63
CA ALA A 296 -5.04 11.52 -5.52
C ALA A 296 -6.50 11.50 -5.98
N ASP A 297 -6.94 12.64 -6.50
CA ASP A 297 -8.12 12.75 -7.33
C ASP A 297 -7.73 13.65 -8.51
N LEU A 298 -7.53 13.02 -9.66
CA LEU A 298 -7.20 13.77 -10.88
C LEU A 298 -8.39 14.55 -11.41
N GLY A 299 -9.62 14.29 -10.93
CA GLY A 299 -10.84 14.83 -11.53
C GLY A 299 -11.01 14.42 -13.00
N ASP A 300 -10.38 13.31 -13.38
CA ASP A 300 -10.27 12.84 -14.77
C ASP A 300 -10.95 11.48 -14.91
N GLY A 301 -12.11 11.48 -15.60
CA GLY A 301 -12.80 10.23 -15.88
C GLY A 301 -12.02 9.22 -16.72
N ALA A 302 -10.91 9.61 -17.36
CA ALA A 302 -10.02 8.67 -18.05
C ALA A 302 -9.19 7.85 -17.06
N ALA A 303 -8.67 8.46 -16.00
CA ALA A 303 -7.96 7.75 -14.92
C ALA A 303 -8.89 6.74 -14.21
N GLU A 304 -10.14 7.15 -13.91
CA GLU A 304 -11.16 6.24 -13.35
C GLU A 304 -11.46 5.06 -14.28
N ARG A 305 -11.56 5.30 -15.59
CA ARG A 305 -11.75 4.22 -16.58
C ARG A 305 -10.53 3.30 -16.67
N ALA A 306 -9.32 3.83 -16.63
CA ALA A 306 -8.09 3.03 -16.63
C ALA A 306 -8.02 2.16 -15.37
N TRP A 307 -8.30 2.75 -14.20
CA TRP A 307 -8.41 2.01 -12.93
C TRP A 307 -9.45 0.90 -12.99
N ALA A 308 -10.62 1.15 -13.54
CA ALA A 308 -11.68 0.14 -13.69
C ALA A 308 -11.32 -0.97 -14.70
N ARG A 309 -10.48 -0.68 -15.71
CA ARG A 309 -10.03 -1.65 -16.72
C ARG A 309 -8.88 -2.52 -16.22
N TYR A 310 -8.01 -2.00 -15.34
CA TYR A 310 -6.83 -2.74 -14.88
C TYR A 310 -7.18 -4.10 -14.28
N PRO A 311 -8.13 -4.26 -13.34
CA PRO A 311 -8.46 -5.56 -12.78
C PRO A 311 -8.99 -6.56 -13.81
N VAL A 312 -9.64 -6.09 -14.86
CA VAL A 312 -10.16 -6.95 -15.94
C VAL A 312 -9.02 -7.51 -16.79
N LEU A 313 -8.00 -6.68 -17.09
CA LEU A 313 -6.90 -7.05 -17.98
C LEU A 313 -5.78 -7.78 -17.26
N ALA A 314 -5.55 -7.46 -15.98
CA ALA A 314 -4.49 -8.04 -15.16
C ALA A 314 -4.92 -9.31 -14.38
N LEU A 315 -6.16 -9.78 -14.57
CA LEU A 315 -6.69 -10.96 -13.87
C LEU A 315 -5.85 -12.20 -14.17
N ARG A 316 -5.56 -12.99 -13.14
CA ARG A 316 -4.80 -14.25 -13.23
C ARG A 316 -5.66 -15.46 -12.82
N GLY A 317 -5.13 -16.66 -13.04
CA GLY A 317 -5.87 -17.92 -12.91
C GLY A 317 -6.51 -18.17 -11.56
N ALA A 318 -5.88 -17.75 -10.46
CA ALA A 318 -6.45 -17.83 -9.11
C ALA A 318 -7.48 -16.71 -8.80
N GLY A 319 -7.76 -15.83 -9.74
CA GLY A 319 -8.74 -14.76 -9.59
C GLY A 319 -8.21 -13.48 -8.92
N GLY A 320 -6.93 -13.37 -8.64
CA GLY A 320 -6.26 -12.13 -8.22
C GLY A 320 -5.54 -11.44 -9.38
N LEU A 321 -4.83 -10.36 -9.10
CA LEU A 321 -4.25 -9.48 -10.09
C LEU A 321 -2.74 -9.68 -10.24
N ALA A 322 -2.21 -9.49 -11.44
CA ALA A 322 -0.78 -9.30 -11.67
C ALA A 322 -0.38 -7.83 -11.39
N PRO A 323 0.89 -7.53 -11.15
CA PRO A 323 1.37 -6.15 -10.99
C PRO A 323 1.04 -5.25 -12.18
N GLY A 324 0.95 -5.83 -13.38
CA GLY A 324 0.53 -5.16 -14.59
C GLY A 324 0.16 -6.16 -15.68
N VAL A 325 -0.47 -5.65 -16.73
CA VAL A 325 -0.92 -6.46 -17.88
C VAL A 325 0.27 -7.14 -18.55
N ASP A 326 1.38 -6.40 -18.68
CA ASP A 326 2.61 -6.89 -19.33
C ASP A 326 3.60 -7.55 -18.35
N TRP A 327 3.18 -7.77 -17.09
CA TRP A 327 3.97 -8.60 -16.17
C TRP A 327 4.03 -10.03 -16.68
N LYS A 328 5.00 -10.81 -16.18
CA LYS A 328 5.23 -12.23 -16.54
C LYS A 328 3.91 -12.99 -16.75
N SER A 329 3.85 -13.79 -17.81
CA SER A 329 2.70 -14.66 -18.12
C SER A 329 2.79 -16.00 -17.37
N ASP A 330 3.03 -15.94 -16.04
CA ASP A 330 3.23 -17.10 -15.17
C ASP A 330 1.92 -17.55 -14.46
N GLY A 331 0.82 -16.83 -14.68
CA GLY A 331 -0.47 -17.11 -14.06
C GLY A 331 -0.56 -16.75 -12.57
N VAL A 332 0.50 -16.20 -11.98
CA VAL A 332 0.59 -15.85 -10.56
C VAL A 332 -0.19 -14.58 -10.27
N SER A 333 -1.02 -14.63 -9.22
CA SER A 333 -1.71 -13.47 -8.63
C SER A 333 -0.85 -12.85 -7.53
N TRP A 334 -0.91 -11.51 -7.42
CA TRP A 334 -0.14 -10.77 -6.43
C TRP A 334 -1.09 -10.05 -5.47
N THR A 335 -0.89 -10.28 -4.18
CA THR A 335 -1.80 -9.79 -3.15
C THR A 335 -1.67 -8.29 -2.90
N PRO A 336 -0.47 -7.64 -2.95
CA PRO A 336 -0.37 -6.20 -2.70
C PRO A 336 -1.11 -5.38 -3.77
N GLU A 337 -1.03 -5.75 -5.04
CA GLU A 337 -1.73 -5.04 -6.11
C GLU A 337 -3.23 -5.28 -6.06
N THR A 338 -3.66 -6.50 -5.70
CA THR A 338 -5.07 -6.82 -5.47
C THR A 338 -5.61 -6.01 -4.28
N ALA A 339 -4.86 -5.93 -3.17
CA ALA A 339 -5.21 -5.14 -1.99
C ALA A 339 -5.21 -3.62 -2.27
N MET A 340 -4.31 -3.14 -3.14
CA MET A 340 -4.28 -1.74 -3.56
C MET A 340 -5.58 -1.34 -4.28
N VAL A 341 -6.10 -2.20 -5.15
CA VAL A 341 -7.39 -1.98 -5.80
C VAL A 341 -8.54 -2.01 -4.79
N ALA A 342 -8.51 -2.93 -3.81
CA ALA A 342 -9.50 -2.96 -2.74
C ALA A 342 -9.52 -1.65 -1.94
N TYR A 343 -8.34 -1.17 -1.53
CA TYR A 343 -8.20 0.07 -0.77
C TYR A 343 -8.72 1.29 -1.52
N THR A 344 -8.31 1.45 -2.76
CA THR A 344 -8.76 2.59 -3.58
C THR A 344 -10.24 2.48 -3.94
N ALA A 345 -10.79 1.30 -4.09
CA ALA A 345 -12.22 1.08 -4.26
C ALA A 345 -13.02 1.53 -3.03
N ALA A 346 -12.58 1.14 -1.82
CA ALA A 346 -13.19 1.59 -0.58
C ALA A 346 -13.15 3.11 -0.46
N ALA A 347 -11.97 3.71 -0.66
CA ALA A 347 -11.77 5.16 -0.56
C ALA A 347 -12.53 5.97 -1.64
N SER A 348 -12.75 5.39 -2.82
CA SER A 348 -13.46 6.04 -3.95
C SER A 348 -14.98 5.83 -3.93
N GLY A 349 -15.55 5.16 -2.91
CA GLY A 349 -17.00 4.95 -2.84
C GLY A 349 -17.52 3.78 -3.68
N HIS A 350 -16.68 2.78 -3.91
CA HIS A 350 -17.03 1.53 -4.58
C HIS A 350 -16.97 0.33 -3.62
N PRO A 351 -17.80 0.30 -2.53
CA PRO A 351 -17.67 -0.70 -1.48
C PRO A 351 -17.83 -2.14 -1.99
N LEU A 352 -18.70 -2.40 -2.97
CA LEU A 352 -18.88 -3.74 -3.54
C LEU A 352 -17.63 -4.25 -4.26
N VAL A 353 -16.85 -3.36 -4.89
CA VAL A 353 -15.57 -3.72 -5.53
C VAL A 353 -14.52 -4.01 -4.45
N ALA A 354 -14.47 -3.19 -3.40
CA ALA A 354 -13.59 -3.43 -2.25
C ALA A 354 -13.91 -4.77 -1.58
N GLU A 355 -15.18 -5.04 -1.29
CA GLU A 355 -15.67 -6.29 -0.70
C GLU A 355 -15.29 -7.53 -1.52
N HIS A 356 -15.37 -7.44 -2.85
CA HIS A 356 -14.97 -8.52 -3.74
C HIS A 356 -13.49 -8.88 -3.56
N TRP A 357 -12.60 -7.88 -3.61
CA TRP A 357 -11.17 -8.11 -3.49
C TRP A 357 -10.75 -8.51 -2.08
N MET A 358 -11.38 -7.95 -1.05
CA MET A 358 -11.16 -8.35 0.33
C MET A 358 -11.57 -9.80 0.58
N THR A 359 -12.69 -10.23 0.01
CA THR A 359 -13.10 -11.63 0.06
C THR A 359 -12.12 -12.56 -0.66
N TRP A 360 -11.56 -12.11 -1.78
CA TRP A 360 -10.52 -12.88 -2.46
C TRP A 360 -9.25 -12.98 -1.60
N LEU A 361 -8.80 -11.90 -1.00
CA LEU A 361 -7.63 -11.89 -0.10
C LEU A 361 -7.81 -12.82 1.10
N GLU A 362 -8.96 -12.76 1.77
CA GLU A 362 -9.31 -13.64 2.89
C GLU A 362 -9.25 -15.13 2.52
N ARG A 363 -9.75 -15.49 1.34
CA ARG A 363 -9.77 -16.89 0.87
C ARG A 363 -8.39 -17.43 0.50
N HIS A 364 -7.42 -16.56 0.27
CA HIS A 364 -6.07 -16.94 -0.15
C HIS A 364 -5.00 -16.64 0.92
N CYS A 365 -5.41 -16.48 2.17
CA CYS A 365 -4.48 -16.50 3.30
C CYS A 365 -3.80 -17.86 3.41
N THR A 366 -2.67 -17.88 4.09
CA THR A 366 -2.04 -19.12 4.54
C THR A 366 -2.95 -19.86 5.52
N SER A 367 -2.69 -21.13 5.79
CA SER A 367 -3.44 -21.93 6.77
C SER A 367 -3.39 -21.39 8.20
N TRP A 368 -2.47 -20.47 8.50
CA TRP A 368 -2.38 -19.75 9.78
C TRP A 368 -2.91 -18.32 9.72
N GLY A 369 -3.57 -17.92 8.62
CA GLY A 369 -4.30 -16.68 8.46
C GLY A 369 -3.47 -15.48 7.97
N SER A 370 -2.17 -15.62 7.74
CA SER A 370 -1.34 -14.53 7.21
C SER A 370 -1.48 -14.34 5.71
N LEU A 371 -1.36 -13.10 5.25
CA LEU A 371 -1.45 -12.74 3.83
C LEU A 371 -0.09 -12.97 3.14
N PRO A 372 -0.04 -13.87 2.12
CA PRO A 372 1.18 -14.11 1.35
C PRO A 372 1.42 -13.00 0.34
N GLU A 373 2.63 -12.92 -0.25
CA GLU A 373 2.92 -12.02 -1.38
C GLU A 373 2.15 -12.42 -2.64
N LYS A 374 2.05 -13.72 -2.87
CA LYS A 374 1.56 -14.30 -4.13
C LYS A 374 0.56 -15.42 -3.89
N VAL A 375 -0.25 -15.66 -4.92
CA VAL A 375 -1.10 -16.84 -5.02
C VAL A 375 -0.84 -17.50 -6.36
N LEU A 376 -0.50 -18.79 -6.34
CA LEU A 376 -0.22 -19.59 -7.53
C LEU A 376 -1.51 -19.84 -8.34
N PRO A 377 -1.41 -20.29 -9.61
CA PRO A 377 -2.59 -20.56 -10.44
C PRO A 377 -3.57 -21.59 -9.87
N ASP A 378 -3.08 -22.48 -9.00
CA ASP A 378 -3.89 -23.48 -8.29
C ASP A 378 -4.57 -22.95 -7.02
N GLY A 379 -4.39 -21.68 -6.68
CA GLY A 379 -4.91 -21.04 -5.49
C GLY A 379 -4.00 -21.15 -4.26
N SER A 380 -2.87 -21.83 -4.35
CA SER A 380 -1.94 -21.98 -3.22
C SER A 380 -1.22 -20.66 -2.91
N PRO A 381 -1.07 -20.29 -1.62
CA PRO A 381 -0.26 -19.14 -1.22
C PRO A 381 1.23 -19.37 -1.49
N ALA A 382 1.95 -18.33 -1.89
CA ALA A 382 3.37 -18.36 -2.22
C ALA A 382 4.08 -17.06 -1.86
N GLY A 383 5.42 -17.08 -1.90
CA GLY A 383 6.24 -15.94 -1.49
C GLY A 383 6.30 -15.79 0.03
N PRO A 384 6.79 -14.64 0.55
CA PRO A 384 6.78 -14.35 1.97
C PRO A 384 5.35 -14.24 2.51
N ALA A 385 5.13 -14.75 3.71
CA ALA A 385 3.90 -14.59 4.47
C ALA A 385 4.23 -14.48 5.97
N PRO A 386 3.79 -13.38 6.61
CA PRO A 386 3.02 -12.27 6.04
C PRO A 386 3.85 -11.36 5.12
N LEU A 387 3.14 -10.64 4.21
CA LEU A 387 3.69 -9.49 3.50
C LEU A 387 3.16 -8.20 4.13
N ALA A 388 4.06 -7.34 4.61
CA ALA A 388 3.69 -6.13 5.35
C ALA A 388 2.81 -5.17 4.53
N TRP A 389 3.13 -4.95 3.27
CA TRP A 389 2.37 -4.03 2.43
C TRP A 389 0.93 -4.51 2.20
N THR A 390 0.73 -5.81 1.91
CA THR A 390 -0.61 -6.40 1.79
C THR A 390 -1.39 -6.31 3.10
N ALA A 391 -0.76 -6.68 4.23
CA ALA A 391 -1.39 -6.63 5.53
C ALA A 391 -1.83 -5.19 5.90
N ALA A 392 -0.98 -4.19 5.63
CA ALA A 392 -1.33 -2.78 5.84
C ALA A 392 -2.51 -2.35 4.96
N LEU A 393 -2.52 -2.71 3.68
CA LEU A 393 -3.61 -2.37 2.76
C LEU A 393 -4.94 -3.03 3.16
N VAL A 394 -4.93 -4.25 3.69
CA VAL A 394 -6.13 -4.92 4.24
C VAL A 394 -6.69 -4.15 5.42
N VAL A 395 -5.85 -3.76 6.38
CA VAL A 395 -6.28 -2.95 7.54
C VAL A 395 -6.86 -1.61 7.08
N LEU A 396 -6.19 -0.92 6.16
CA LEU A 396 -6.63 0.38 5.64
C LEU A 396 -7.95 0.27 4.84
N THR A 397 -8.14 -0.83 4.10
CA THR A 397 -9.39 -1.08 3.37
C THR A 397 -10.56 -1.23 4.33
N GLU A 398 -10.40 -2.03 5.39
CA GLU A 398 -11.44 -2.20 6.42
C GLU A 398 -11.70 -0.89 7.19
N SER A 399 -10.67 -0.07 7.45
CA SER A 399 -10.84 1.26 8.06
C SER A 399 -11.73 2.16 7.20
N GLU A 400 -11.49 2.22 5.87
CA GLU A 400 -12.30 3.02 4.95
C GLU A 400 -13.75 2.50 4.83
N LEU A 401 -13.93 1.17 4.79
CA LEU A 401 -15.26 0.55 4.73
C LEU A 401 -16.05 0.82 6.02
N ALA A 402 -15.42 0.65 7.18
CA ALA A 402 -16.05 0.90 8.48
C ALA A 402 -16.43 2.37 8.67
N ALA A 403 -15.55 3.30 8.28
CA ALA A 403 -15.83 4.73 8.35
C ALA A 403 -17.03 5.14 7.47
N ARG A 404 -17.17 4.55 6.28
CA ARG A 404 -18.31 4.78 5.39
C ARG A 404 -19.60 4.23 5.95
N GLN A 405 -19.58 3.04 6.52
CA GLN A 405 -20.75 2.44 7.15
C GLN A 405 -21.25 3.29 8.32
N ALA A 406 -20.35 3.72 9.20
CA ALA A 406 -20.70 4.64 10.29
C ALA A 406 -21.31 5.96 9.79
N GLY A 407 -20.82 6.51 8.67
CA GLY A 407 -21.38 7.70 8.03
C GLY A 407 -22.80 7.48 7.46
N VAL A 408 -23.06 6.31 6.87
CA VAL A 408 -24.39 5.92 6.39
C VAL A 408 -25.35 5.74 7.56
N ASP A 409 -24.96 5.01 8.59
CA ASP A 409 -25.80 4.74 9.78
C ASP A 409 -26.17 6.04 10.50
N ALA A 410 -25.21 6.99 10.62
CA ALA A 410 -25.50 8.31 11.20
C ALA A 410 -26.50 9.12 10.36
N SER A 411 -26.48 9.00 9.03
CA SER A 411 -27.42 9.70 8.15
C SER A 411 -28.84 9.10 8.18
N VAL A 412 -28.96 7.79 8.37
CA VAL A 412 -30.25 7.09 8.47
C VAL A 412 -30.89 7.26 9.85
N GLY A 413 -30.10 7.40 10.91
CA GLY A 413 -30.60 7.63 12.28
C GLY A 413 -31.13 9.04 12.56
N LEU A 414 -30.95 9.99 11.64
CA LEU A 414 -31.42 11.38 11.72
C LEU A 414 -32.69 11.65 10.91
N GLY A 415 -33.27 10.65 10.24
CA GLY A 415 -34.54 10.69 9.50
C GLY A 415 -35.66 9.99 10.27
#